data_1d13a99eabaf64e30cbac5aa87edba5a
#
_entry.id   1d13a99eabaf64e30cbac5aa87edba5a
#
_cell.length_a   1.000
_cell.length_b   1.000
_cell.length_c   1.000
_cell.angle_alpha   90.00
_cell.angle_beta   90.00
_cell.angle_gamma   90.00
#
_symmetry.space_group_name_H-M   'P 1'
#
loop_
_entity.id
_entity.type
_entity.pdbx_description
1 polymer ?
#
loop_
_entity_poly.entity_id
_entity_poly.type
_entity_poly.pdbx_seq_one_letter_code
_entity_poly.pdbx_strand_id
1 'polypeptide(L)'
;MFAGMIEYRIDRRSGVATYVQIVQQTKQALRLGLLEPGDKLPTAREVVEATAVNPNTVLKAYRELEREGLVEARRGLGTFVRRSLGATPSDSPLRGELSEWASRARTAGLERDDVAALFAVVLDEHFDTTEKGQDHR
;
A
#
# COMPACT_ATOMS: atom_id res chain seq x y z
N MET A 1 -5.09 16.02 12.25
CA MET A 1 -4.44 15.86 12.09
C MET A 1 -3.67 14.84 12.22
N PHE A 2 -3.69 14.00 11.84
CA PHE A 2 -2.90 12.91 11.88
C PHE A 2 -2.20 12.80 10.57
N ALA A 3 -1.47 13.84 10.26
CA ALA A 3 -0.69 13.82 9.07
C ALA A 3 0.15 12.59 9.11
N GLY A 4 0.26 11.86 8.05
CA GLY A 4 1.04 10.66 8.01
C GLY A 4 0.32 9.41 8.50
N MET A 5 -0.90 9.57 8.99
CA MET A 5 -1.60 8.40 9.48
C MET A 5 -2.24 7.68 8.32
N ILE A 6 -2.10 6.40 8.28
CA ILE A 6 -2.67 5.59 7.23
C ILE A 6 -3.94 4.90 7.71
N GLU A 7 -4.89 4.71 6.81
CA GLU A 7 -6.09 3.96 7.10
C GLU A 7 -6.07 2.72 6.25
N TYR A 8 -6.10 1.57 6.87
CA TYR A 8 -6.07 0.32 6.13
C TYR A 8 -7.47 -0.08 5.68
N ARG A 9 -7.58 -0.55 4.45
CA ARG A 9 -8.83 -1.02 3.91
C ARG A 9 -8.69 -2.49 3.59
N ILE A 10 -9.33 -3.33 4.37
CA ILE A 10 -9.16 -4.77 4.26
C ILE A 10 -10.26 -5.37 3.40
N ASP A 11 -9.84 -6.08 2.35
CA ASP A 11 -10.78 -6.76 1.48
C ASP A 11 -10.70 -8.24 1.79
N ARG A 12 -11.70 -8.74 2.51
CA ARG A 12 -11.71 -10.12 2.92
C ARG A 12 -12.04 -11.09 1.83
N ARG A 13 -12.48 -10.60 0.70
CA ARG A 13 -12.83 -11.46 -0.41
C ARG A 13 -11.76 -11.53 -1.48
N SER A 14 -10.67 -10.83 -1.30
CA SER A 14 -9.65 -10.75 -2.35
C SER A 14 -8.79 -12.00 -2.48
N GLY A 15 -8.78 -12.84 -1.48
CA GLY A 15 -7.88 -13.98 -1.51
C GLY A 15 -6.47 -13.67 -1.04
N VAL A 16 -6.17 -12.41 -0.81
CA VAL A 16 -4.85 -12.01 -0.32
C VAL A 16 -4.90 -12.02 1.20
N ALA A 17 -3.92 -12.62 1.83
CA ALA A 17 -3.88 -12.68 3.30
C ALA A 17 -3.94 -11.27 3.87
N THR A 18 -4.65 -11.12 4.98
CA THR A 18 -4.86 -9.81 5.56
C THR A 18 -3.55 -9.11 5.92
N TYR A 19 -2.58 -9.84 6.49
CA TYR A 19 -1.34 -9.17 6.86
C TYR A 19 -0.60 -8.67 5.63
N VAL A 20 -0.72 -9.37 4.50
CA VAL A 20 -0.10 -8.95 3.26
C VAL A 20 -0.75 -7.67 2.77
N GLN A 21 -2.06 -7.55 2.93
CA GLN A 21 -2.77 -6.34 2.55
C GLN A 21 -2.26 -5.14 3.35
N ILE A 22 -2.02 -5.34 4.65
CA ILE A 22 -1.51 -4.28 5.50
C ILE A 22 -0.10 -3.88 5.05
N VAL A 23 0.75 -4.88 4.76
CA VAL A 23 2.11 -4.61 4.30
C VAL A 23 2.07 -3.85 2.98
N GLN A 24 1.25 -4.30 2.04
CA GLN A 24 1.19 -3.67 0.74
C GLN A 24 0.68 -2.24 0.81
N GLN A 25 -0.33 -2.00 1.63
CA GLN A 25 -0.88 -0.65 1.75
C GLN A 25 0.10 0.30 2.41
N THR A 26 0.88 -0.21 3.37
CA THR A 26 1.89 0.61 4.01
C THR A 26 2.99 0.97 2.99
N LYS A 27 3.42 -0.01 2.20
CA LYS A 27 4.44 0.26 1.19
C LYS A 27 3.93 1.23 0.14
N GLN A 28 2.66 1.12 -0.22
CA GLN A 28 2.07 2.01 -1.18
C GLN A 28 2.07 3.44 -0.65
N ALA A 29 1.72 3.62 0.62
CA ALA A 29 1.73 4.93 1.24
C ALA A 29 3.15 5.51 1.28
N LEU A 30 4.14 4.64 1.53
CA LEU A 30 5.53 5.10 1.53
C LEU A 30 5.98 5.52 0.14
N ARG A 31 5.56 4.81 -0.90
CA ARG A 31 5.94 5.16 -2.24
C ARG A 31 5.34 6.48 -2.68
N LEU A 32 4.14 6.75 -2.23
CA LEU A 32 3.43 7.95 -2.65
C LEU A 32 3.70 9.16 -1.76
N GLY A 33 4.53 8.98 -0.75
CA GLY A 33 4.85 10.09 0.14
C GLY A 33 3.76 10.42 1.14
N LEU A 34 2.78 9.52 1.29
CA LEU A 34 1.72 9.74 2.27
C LEU A 34 2.21 9.40 3.67
N LEU A 35 3.26 8.58 3.77
CA LEU A 35 3.94 8.31 5.00
C LEU A 35 5.40 8.67 4.79
N GLU A 36 5.99 9.35 5.74
CA GLU A 36 7.37 9.79 5.66
C GLU A 36 8.16 9.33 6.87
N PRO A 37 9.48 9.31 6.78
CA PRO A 37 10.29 8.90 7.92
C PRO A 37 9.94 9.74 9.14
N GLY A 38 9.78 9.10 10.26
CA GLY A 38 9.38 9.75 11.50
C GLY A 38 7.90 9.65 11.80
N ASP A 39 7.09 9.33 10.79
CA ASP A 39 5.66 9.21 11.02
C ASP A 39 5.35 7.96 11.82
N LYS A 40 4.36 8.03 12.65
CA LYS A 40 3.96 6.91 13.47
C LYS A 40 2.86 6.13 12.79
N LEU A 41 2.97 4.81 12.78
CA LEU A 41 1.91 3.97 12.25
C LEU A 41 0.82 3.80 13.31
N PRO A 42 -0.40 3.49 12.91
CA PRO A 42 -1.46 3.22 13.89
C PRO A 42 -1.05 2.04 14.76
N THR A 43 -1.46 2.07 16.02
CA THR A 43 -1.16 0.95 16.90
C THR A 43 -2.01 -0.24 16.48
N ALA A 44 -1.58 -1.44 16.89
CA ALA A 44 -2.37 -2.62 16.58
C ALA A 44 -3.79 -2.48 17.08
N ARG A 45 -3.95 -1.88 18.25
CA ARG A 45 -5.27 -1.68 18.82
C ARG A 45 -6.12 -0.78 17.93
N GLU A 46 -5.54 0.31 17.44
CA GLU A 46 -6.26 1.21 16.56
C GLU A 46 -6.68 0.52 15.27
N VAL A 47 -5.82 -0.33 14.73
CA VAL A 47 -6.15 -1.03 13.50
C VAL A 47 -7.27 -2.03 13.75
N VAL A 48 -7.20 -2.73 14.88
CA VAL A 48 -8.25 -3.68 15.24
C VAL A 48 -9.59 -2.97 15.38
N GLU A 49 -9.59 -1.82 16.01
CA GLU A 49 -10.83 -1.07 16.18
C GLU A 49 -11.41 -0.61 14.86
N ALA A 50 -10.57 -0.26 13.94
CA ALA A 50 -11.02 0.25 12.65
C ALA A 50 -11.40 -0.86 11.67
N THR A 51 -10.77 -2.01 11.73
CA THR A 51 -10.92 -3.03 10.70
C THR A 51 -11.41 -4.38 11.20
N ALA A 52 -11.45 -4.57 12.50
CA ALA A 52 -11.81 -5.86 13.13
C ALA A 52 -10.86 -6.99 12.76
N VAL A 53 -9.62 -6.65 12.43
CA VAL A 53 -8.61 -7.62 12.11
C VAL A 53 -7.96 -8.11 13.41
N ASN A 54 -7.56 -9.36 13.45
CA ASN A 54 -6.90 -9.92 14.63
C ASN A 54 -5.63 -9.13 14.95
N PRO A 55 -5.40 -8.77 16.20
CA PRO A 55 -4.22 -7.99 16.55
C PRO A 55 -2.91 -8.69 16.17
N ASN A 56 -2.86 -10.02 16.22
CA ASN A 56 -1.65 -10.72 15.85
C ASN A 56 -1.35 -10.58 14.37
N THR A 57 -2.40 -10.41 13.57
CA THR A 57 -2.23 -10.19 12.13
C THR A 57 -1.59 -8.84 11.89
N VAL A 58 -2.00 -7.81 12.65
CA VAL A 58 -1.41 -6.50 12.53
C VAL A 58 0.05 -6.55 12.95
N LEU A 59 0.34 -7.23 14.06
CA LEU A 59 1.70 -7.33 14.54
C LEU A 59 2.58 -8.08 13.55
N LYS A 60 2.04 -9.10 12.90
CA LYS A 60 2.79 -9.84 11.91
C LYS A 60 3.16 -8.93 10.74
N ALA A 61 2.22 -8.11 10.30
CA ALA A 61 2.47 -7.19 9.20
C ALA A 61 3.56 -6.19 9.59
N TYR A 62 3.49 -5.66 10.79
CA TYR A 62 4.46 -4.67 11.24
C TYR A 62 5.84 -5.30 11.41
N ARG A 63 5.91 -6.55 11.87
CA ARG A 63 7.19 -7.22 11.99
C ARG A 63 7.82 -7.44 10.62
N GLU A 64 6.97 -7.73 9.62
CA GLU A 64 7.46 -7.91 8.28
C GLU A 64 8.05 -6.60 7.75
N LEU A 65 7.37 -5.50 7.97
CA LEU A 65 7.87 -4.19 7.55
C LEU A 65 9.15 -3.82 8.29
N GLU A 66 9.24 -4.21 9.55
CA GLU A 66 10.42 -3.94 10.34
C GLU A 66 11.59 -4.77 9.84
N ARG A 67 11.34 -6.03 9.48
CA ARG A 67 12.37 -6.89 8.95
C ARG A 67 12.97 -6.31 7.68
N GLU A 68 12.16 -5.62 6.88
CA GLU A 68 12.65 -4.99 5.66
C GLU A 68 13.27 -3.63 5.92
N GLY A 69 13.31 -3.20 7.15
CA GLY A 69 13.93 -1.93 7.50
C GLY A 69 13.11 -0.70 7.21
N LEU A 70 11.82 -0.88 6.91
CA LEU A 70 10.98 0.25 6.56
C LEU A 70 10.40 0.95 7.78
N VAL A 71 10.24 0.21 8.88
CA VAL A 71 9.72 0.78 10.11
C VAL A 71 10.53 0.26 11.28
N GLU A 72 10.37 0.86 12.43
CA GLU A 72 11.02 0.37 13.64
C GLU A 72 10.08 0.50 14.82
N ALA A 73 10.08 -0.50 15.68
CA ALA A 73 9.27 -0.47 16.88
C ALA A 73 10.09 0.21 17.96
N ARG A 74 9.51 1.18 18.66
CA ARG A 74 10.16 1.85 19.76
C ARG A 74 9.36 1.54 21.01
N ARG A 75 9.98 0.81 21.92
CA ARG A 75 9.31 0.36 23.10
C ARG A 75 8.60 1.45 23.84
N GLY A 76 7.32 1.25 24.13
CA GLY A 76 6.52 2.23 24.83
C GLY A 76 6.07 3.41 24.01
N LEU A 77 6.55 3.53 22.77
CA LEU A 77 6.21 4.68 21.96
C LEU A 77 5.42 4.33 20.71
N GLY A 78 5.66 3.15 20.14
CA GLY A 78 4.93 2.72 18.95
C GLY A 78 5.84 2.32 17.82
N THR A 79 5.30 2.20 16.65
CA THR A 79 6.03 1.82 15.44
C THR A 79 6.12 3.02 14.54
N PHE A 80 7.33 3.32 14.11
CA PHE A 80 7.59 4.53 13.32
C PHE A 80 8.25 4.21 11.99
N VAL A 81 7.96 5.02 11.00
CA VAL A 81 8.54 4.87 9.67
C VAL A 81 10.02 5.23 9.72
N ARG A 82 10.87 4.40 9.15
CA ARG A 82 12.31 4.65 9.07
C ARG A 82 12.76 5.13 7.72
N ARG A 83 12.20 4.59 6.63
CA ARG A 83 12.67 4.88 5.29
C ARG A 83 11.51 5.09 4.35
N SER A 84 11.70 5.94 3.36
CA SER A 84 10.70 6.09 2.32
C SER A 84 11.02 5.09 1.21
N LEU A 85 10.06 4.81 0.34
CA LEU A 85 10.27 3.88 -0.74
C LEU A 85 10.33 4.53 -2.09
N GLY A 86 10.04 5.76 -2.19
CA GLY A 86 10.07 6.34 -3.49
C GLY A 86 9.89 7.81 -3.45
N ALA A 87 9.81 8.38 -4.61
CA ALA A 87 9.72 9.78 -4.72
C ALA A 87 8.56 10.21 -5.57
N THR A 88 7.60 9.34 -5.84
CA THR A 88 6.47 9.72 -6.66
C THR A 88 5.42 10.38 -5.80
N PRO A 89 5.22 11.66 -5.92
CA PRO A 89 4.27 12.34 -5.07
C PRO A 89 2.84 11.94 -5.43
N SER A 90 1.99 11.89 -4.45
CA SER A 90 0.61 11.55 -4.68
C SER A 90 -0.09 12.64 -5.48
N ASP A 91 0.50 13.82 -5.59
CA ASP A 91 -0.11 14.90 -6.32
C ASP A 91 0.55 15.12 -7.69
N SER A 92 1.26 14.14 -8.20
CA SER A 92 1.89 14.31 -9.50
C SER A 92 0.83 14.45 -10.59
N PRO A 93 1.18 15.07 -11.70
CA PRO A 93 0.24 15.19 -12.82
C PRO A 93 -0.26 13.84 -13.32
N LEU A 94 0.57 12.81 -13.20
CA LEU A 94 0.17 11.48 -13.65
C LEU A 94 -0.99 10.94 -12.81
N ARG A 95 -1.03 11.32 -11.53
CA ARG A 95 -2.13 10.89 -10.71
C ARG A 95 -3.43 11.50 -11.23
N GLY A 96 -3.39 12.76 -11.64
CA GLY A 96 -4.56 13.41 -12.19
C GLY A 96 -5.03 12.75 -13.47
N GLU A 97 -4.10 12.40 -14.34
CA GLU A 97 -4.44 11.73 -15.58
C GLU A 97 -5.05 10.37 -15.31
N LEU A 98 -4.48 9.63 -14.36
CA LEU A 98 -5.02 8.33 -14.02
C LEU A 98 -6.41 8.45 -13.40
N SER A 99 -6.60 9.46 -12.59
CA SER A 99 -7.88 9.69 -11.97
C SER A 99 -8.96 9.99 -13.02
N GLU A 100 -8.60 10.76 -14.04
CA GLU A 100 -9.51 11.06 -15.12
C GLU A 100 -9.84 9.80 -15.88
N TRP A 101 -8.84 8.99 -16.16
CA TRP A 101 -9.05 7.74 -16.87
C TRP A 101 -9.98 6.83 -16.06
N ALA A 102 -9.78 6.74 -14.76
CA ALA A 102 -10.62 5.91 -13.92
C ALA A 102 -12.07 6.39 -13.93
N SER A 103 -12.24 7.70 -13.95
CA SER A 103 -13.57 8.27 -13.99
C SER A 103 -14.27 7.91 -15.30
N ARG A 104 -13.54 7.97 -16.42
CA ARG A 104 -14.13 7.59 -17.71
C ARG A 104 -14.46 6.11 -17.75
N ALA A 105 -13.62 5.28 -17.14
CA ALA A 105 -13.88 3.85 -17.08
C ALA A 105 -15.17 3.57 -16.31
N ARG A 106 -15.36 4.29 -15.22
CA ARG A 106 -16.56 4.12 -14.43
C ARG A 106 -17.78 4.53 -15.21
N THR A 107 -17.70 5.65 -15.94
CA THR A 107 -18.80 6.12 -16.76
C THR A 107 -19.11 5.11 -17.87
N ALA A 108 -18.10 4.42 -18.36
CA ALA A 108 -18.29 3.42 -19.39
C ALA A 108 -18.83 2.10 -18.85
N GLY A 109 -19.08 2.03 -17.56
CA GLY A 109 -19.69 0.84 -17.00
C GLY A 109 -18.73 -0.17 -16.39
N LEU A 110 -17.45 0.13 -16.34
CA LEU A 110 -16.50 -0.81 -15.76
C LEU A 110 -16.60 -0.76 -14.26
N GLU A 111 -16.44 -1.92 -13.63
CA GLU A 111 -16.44 -1.99 -12.19
C GLU A 111 -14.99 -2.04 -11.72
N ARG A 112 -14.80 -1.91 -10.44
CA ARG A 112 -13.48 -1.87 -9.86
C ARG A 112 -12.60 -3.03 -10.31
N ASP A 113 -13.15 -4.24 -10.32
CA ASP A 113 -12.38 -5.41 -10.70
C ASP A 113 -11.99 -5.37 -12.17
N ASP A 114 -12.84 -4.81 -13.00
CA ASP A 114 -12.55 -4.68 -14.43
C ASP A 114 -11.40 -3.70 -14.63
N VAL A 115 -11.41 -2.61 -13.89
CA VAL A 115 -10.36 -1.60 -13.99
C VAL A 115 -9.05 -2.19 -13.48
N ALA A 116 -9.10 -2.93 -12.38
CA ALA A 116 -7.89 -3.52 -11.85
C ALA A 116 -7.29 -4.52 -12.83
N ALA A 117 -8.14 -5.32 -13.48
CA ALA A 117 -7.67 -6.30 -14.44
C ALA A 117 -7.04 -5.63 -15.65
N LEU A 118 -7.69 -4.58 -16.14
CA LEU A 118 -7.19 -3.86 -17.29
C LEU A 118 -5.87 -3.20 -16.97
N PHE A 119 -5.78 -2.61 -15.79
CA PHE A 119 -4.57 -1.95 -15.37
C PHE A 119 -3.41 -2.96 -15.24
N ALA A 120 -3.70 -4.16 -14.73
CA ALA A 120 -2.67 -5.17 -14.59
C ALA A 120 -2.09 -5.56 -15.95
N VAL A 121 -2.95 -5.67 -16.96
CA VAL A 121 -2.49 -6.00 -18.30
C VAL A 121 -1.62 -4.88 -18.86
N VAL A 122 -2.03 -3.64 -18.66
CA VAL A 122 -1.28 -2.52 -19.16
C VAL A 122 0.07 -2.42 -18.45
N LEU A 123 0.10 -2.71 -17.15
CA LEU A 123 1.34 -2.71 -16.42
C LEU A 123 2.29 -3.75 -16.99
N ASP A 124 1.80 -4.93 -17.31
CA ASP A 124 2.65 -5.97 -17.86
C ASP A 124 3.18 -5.59 -19.23
N GLU A 125 2.41 -4.87 -20.00
CA GLU A 125 2.84 -4.45 -21.32
C GLU A 125 3.97 -3.42 -21.27
N HIS A 126 3.94 -2.56 -20.26
CA HIS A 126 4.92 -1.50 -20.18
C HIS A 126 6.05 -1.73 -19.18
N PHE A 127 5.82 -2.59 -18.21
CA PHE A 127 6.83 -2.88 -17.21
C PHE A 127 6.99 -4.38 -17.13
N ASP A 128 7.61 -4.95 -18.15
CA ASP A 128 7.74 -6.37 -18.23
C ASP A 128 8.70 -6.95 -17.26
N THR A 129 8.20 -7.41 -16.17
CA THR A 129 9.06 -7.97 -15.17
C THR A 129 9.56 -9.31 -15.58
N THR A 130 8.92 -9.94 -16.52
CA THR A 130 9.36 -11.21 -16.95
C THR A 130 10.66 -11.11 -17.62
N GLU A 131 10.89 -10.05 -18.34
CA GLU A 131 12.09 -9.88 -18.95
C GLU A 131 13.17 -9.79 -18.05
N LYS A 132 12.98 -9.21 -16.92
CA LYS A 132 14.00 -9.12 -16.00
C LYS A 132 14.43 -10.42 -15.62
N GLY A 133 13.58 -11.33 -15.49
CA GLY A 133 13.98 -12.62 -15.09
C GLY A 133 14.84 -13.24 -16.07
N GLN A 134 14.70 -12.98 -17.31
CA GLN A 134 15.47 -13.63 -18.20
C GLN A 134 16.61 -12.96 -18.56
N ASP A 135 16.76 -11.90 -18.13
CA ASP A 135 17.90 -11.30 -18.36
C ASP A 135 18.93 -12.01 -18.15
N HIS A 136 18.93 -12.47 -18.06
CA HIS A 136 19.82 -13.07 -17.93
C HIS A 136 20.16 -13.86 -18.61
N ARG A 137 19.99 -13.79 -18.97
CA ARG A 137 20.27 -14.49 -19.74
C ARG A 137 21.00 -14.62 -20.07
#